data_5b7f0a5b25308d9cdfeae679cc83f990
#
_entry.id   5b7f0a5b25308d9cdfeae679cc83f990
#
_cell.length_a   1.000
_cell.length_b   1.000
_cell.length_c   1.000
_cell.angle_alpha   90.00
_cell.angle_beta   90.00
_cell.angle_gamma   90.00
#
_symmetry.space_group_name_H-M   'P 1'
#
loop_
_entity.id
_entity.type
_entity.pdbx_description
1 polymer ?
#
loop_
_entity_poly.entity_id
_entity_poly.type
_entity_poly.pdbx_seq_one_letter_code
_entity_poly.pdbx_strand_id
1 'polypeptide(L)'
;QVGIRASLKRGQHRAVTYMVALGSNLSALWILIANAFMQNPEGASFNPLTMRMELASFSELIFSHDAQAKFVHTSIAGYVTGAIFVAGISAWYLLKHRHVELARRSFRMAVLFGVLSTAGVITLGDALGFVGGPAQPTKLAALEGLRPRESAPMPFNLVALPAPETQPHPPPLLFLFLSLFSLPSPSPSLFLLF
;
A
#
# COMPACT_ATOMS: atom_id res chain seq x y z
N GLN A 1 12.48 -25.40 6.59
CA GLN A 1 11.10 -25.33 7.16
C GLN A 1 10.18 -26.48 6.71
N VAL A 2 10.39 -27.06 5.53
CA VAL A 2 9.53 -28.15 5.00
C VAL A 2 9.66 -29.43 5.85
N GLY A 3 10.85 -29.74 6.34
CA GLY A 3 11.10 -30.96 7.15
C GLY A 3 10.48 -30.93 8.55
N ILE A 4 10.32 -29.74 9.15
CA ILE A 4 9.76 -29.59 10.50
C ILE A 4 8.23 -29.72 10.49
N ARG A 5 7.57 -29.41 9.39
CA ARG A 5 6.09 -29.47 9.27
C ARG A 5 5.53 -30.87 9.43
N ALA A 6 6.26 -31.91 9.02
CA ALA A 6 5.80 -33.31 9.09
C ALA A 6 5.74 -33.87 10.51
N SER A 7 6.47 -33.26 11.47
CA SER A 7 6.56 -33.75 12.87
C SER A 7 5.68 -32.97 13.85
N LEU A 8 5.05 -31.88 13.44
CA LEU A 8 4.28 -30.98 14.33
C LEU A 8 2.84 -31.45 14.48
N LYS A 9 2.32 -31.40 15.70
CA LYS A 9 0.87 -31.55 15.98
C LYS A 9 0.09 -30.39 15.34
N ARG A 10 -1.18 -30.61 14.99
CA ARG A 10 -2.03 -29.59 14.32
C ARG A 10 -2.07 -28.23 15.05
N GLY A 11 -2.04 -28.21 16.39
CA GLY A 11 -1.99 -26.98 17.17
C GLY A 11 -0.67 -26.23 17.03
N GLN A 12 0.45 -26.96 17.11
CA GLN A 12 1.78 -26.39 16.94
C GLN A 12 1.99 -25.83 15.53
N HIS A 13 1.48 -26.53 14.51
CA HIS A 13 1.56 -26.03 13.14
C HIS A 13 0.80 -24.71 12.95
N ARG A 14 -0.39 -24.58 13.54
CA ARG A 14 -1.14 -23.32 13.53
C ARG A 14 -0.39 -22.22 14.28
N ALA A 15 0.15 -22.50 15.46
CA ALA A 15 0.93 -21.53 16.23
C ALA A 15 2.14 -21.01 15.43
N VAL A 16 2.91 -21.89 14.80
CA VAL A 16 4.04 -21.49 13.95
C VAL A 16 3.59 -20.60 12.79
N THR A 17 2.46 -20.92 12.16
CA THR A 17 1.92 -20.11 11.07
C THR A 17 1.57 -18.70 11.54
N TYR A 18 0.91 -18.57 12.69
CA TYR A 18 0.61 -17.25 13.28
C TYR A 18 1.87 -16.48 13.67
N MET A 19 2.87 -17.15 14.25
CA MET A 19 4.15 -16.52 14.61
C MET A 19 4.90 -16.00 13.38
N VAL A 20 4.88 -16.77 12.29
CA VAL A 20 5.48 -16.30 11.02
C VAL A 20 4.74 -15.08 10.47
N ALA A 21 3.41 -15.12 10.46
CA ALA A 21 2.61 -13.99 10.01
C ALA A 21 2.84 -12.75 10.88
N LEU A 22 2.84 -12.89 12.20
CA LEU A 22 3.13 -11.80 13.13
C LEU A 22 4.53 -11.23 12.92
N GLY A 23 5.55 -12.11 12.85
CA GLY A 23 6.94 -11.70 12.62
C GLY A 23 7.14 -10.96 11.32
N SER A 24 6.46 -11.38 10.24
CA SER A 24 6.51 -10.69 8.96
C SER A 24 5.90 -9.29 9.04
N ASN A 25 4.77 -9.13 9.72
CA ASN A 25 4.13 -7.82 9.89
C ASN A 25 4.97 -6.89 10.80
N LEU A 26 5.56 -7.41 11.87
CA LEU A 26 6.48 -6.63 12.72
C LEU A 26 7.73 -6.18 11.96
N SER A 27 8.29 -7.06 11.13
CA SER A 27 9.42 -6.70 10.26
C SER A 27 9.03 -5.60 9.27
N ALA A 28 7.88 -5.72 8.64
CA ALA A 28 7.36 -4.69 7.74
C ALA A 28 7.15 -3.35 8.46
N LEU A 29 6.63 -3.37 9.69
CA LEU A 29 6.43 -2.17 10.50
C LEU A 29 7.76 -1.42 10.72
N TRP A 30 8.81 -2.12 11.17
CA TRP A 30 10.13 -1.50 11.40
C TRP A 30 10.76 -0.93 10.14
N ILE A 31 10.69 -1.65 9.03
CA ILE A 31 11.23 -1.18 7.75
C ILE A 31 10.50 0.07 7.27
N LEU A 32 9.18 0.11 7.43
CA LEU A 32 8.38 1.24 6.96
C LEU A 32 8.49 2.46 7.87
N ILE A 33 8.67 2.28 9.18
CA ILE A 33 9.02 3.37 10.11
C ILE A 33 10.36 4.00 9.69
N ALA A 34 11.38 3.17 9.45
CA ALA A 34 12.68 3.67 9.00
C ALA A 34 12.58 4.38 7.64
N ASN A 35 11.80 3.85 6.71
CA ASN A 35 11.56 4.47 5.41
C ASN A 35 10.82 5.82 5.54
N ALA A 36 9.82 5.91 6.41
CA ALA A 36 9.10 7.13 6.68
C ALA A 36 10.04 8.20 7.26
N PHE A 37 10.86 7.83 8.24
CA PHE A 37 11.85 8.73 8.84
C PHE A 37 12.85 9.30 7.83
N MET A 38 13.31 8.50 6.87
CA MET A 38 14.21 8.97 5.82
C MET A 38 13.56 10.00 4.88
N GLN A 39 12.24 9.96 4.71
CA GLN A 39 11.50 10.83 3.81
C GLN A 39 10.95 12.06 4.52
N ASN A 40 10.49 11.90 5.74
CA ASN A 40 9.94 12.94 6.59
C ASN A 40 10.35 12.66 8.06
N PRO A 41 11.45 13.26 8.56
CA PRO A 41 12.02 12.94 9.87
C PRO A 41 11.20 13.54 11.04
N GLU A 42 9.98 13.04 11.24
CA GLU A 42 9.15 13.37 12.40
C GLU A 42 9.79 12.86 13.68
N GLY A 43 9.68 13.65 14.76
CA GLY A 43 10.30 13.32 16.05
C GLY A 43 11.84 13.46 16.07
N ALA A 44 12.43 14.14 15.10
CA ALA A 44 13.85 14.44 15.05
C ALA A 44 14.12 15.93 15.17
N SER A 45 15.26 16.29 15.73
CA SER A 45 15.78 17.66 15.81
C SER A 45 17.14 17.77 15.15
N PHE A 46 17.38 18.90 14.49
CA PHE A 46 18.67 19.17 13.91
C PHE A 46 19.67 19.60 15.00
N ASN A 47 20.78 18.89 15.14
CA ASN A 47 21.85 19.25 16.05
C ASN A 47 22.95 20.00 15.28
N PRO A 48 23.13 21.32 15.52
CA PRO A 48 24.14 22.11 14.82
C PRO A 48 25.57 21.75 15.19
N LEU A 49 25.81 21.11 16.35
CA LEU A 49 27.15 20.71 16.75
C LEU A 49 27.63 19.45 16.02
N THR A 50 26.72 18.51 15.75
CA THR A 50 27.02 17.28 15.03
C THR A 50 26.66 17.36 13.55
N MET A 51 26.02 18.45 13.12
CA MET A 51 25.54 18.71 11.74
C MET A 51 24.66 17.58 11.18
N ARG A 52 23.82 16.97 12.03
CA ARG A 52 22.92 15.88 11.65
C ARG A 52 21.56 15.97 12.34
N MET A 53 20.59 15.26 11.78
CA MET A 53 19.30 15.03 12.43
C MET A 53 19.45 13.96 13.50
N GLU A 54 19.07 14.28 14.72
CA GLU A 54 19.09 13.36 15.87
C GLU A 54 17.67 13.06 16.33
N LEU A 55 17.40 11.80 16.66
CA LEU A 55 16.10 11.39 17.13
C LEU A 55 15.84 11.97 18.53
N ALA A 56 14.84 12.84 18.64
CA ALA A 56 14.42 13.48 19.88
C ALA A 56 13.30 12.69 20.59
N SER A 57 12.38 12.08 19.81
CA SER A 57 11.22 11.37 20.34
C SER A 57 10.97 10.08 19.55
N PHE A 58 11.20 8.94 20.19
CA PHE A 58 10.96 7.64 19.57
C PHE A 58 9.46 7.33 19.42
N SER A 59 8.63 7.82 20.32
CA SER A 59 7.18 7.66 20.23
C SER A 59 6.60 8.43 19.04
N GLU A 60 7.02 9.66 18.81
CA GLU A 60 6.59 10.44 17.62
C GLU A 60 6.99 9.75 16.32
N LEU A 61 8.18 9.17 16.28
CA LEU A 61 8.63 8.41 15.12
C LEU A 61 7.71 7.21 14.82
N ILE A 62 7.38 6.39 15.84
CA ILE A 62 6.54 5.19 15.64
C ILE A 62 5.11 5.57 15.27
N PHE A 63 4.57 6.59 15.91
CA PHE A 63 3.19 7.05 15.70
C PHE A 63 3.07 8.16 14.66
N SER A 64 4.13 8.39 13.88
CA SER A 64 4.06 9.36 12.78
C SER A 64 2.98 8.95 11.78
N HIS A 65 2.25 9.94 11.29
CA HIS A 65 1.15 9.70 10.35
C HIS A 65 1.65 9.06 9.05
N ASP A 66 2.82 9.46 8.59
CA ASP A 66 3.47 8.91 7.38
C ASP A 66 3.85 7.43 7.56
N ALA A 67 4.43 7.05 8.72
CA ALA A 67 4.78 5.66 9.00
C ALA A 67 3.55 4.76 9.09
N GLN A 68 2.50 5.23 9.76
CA GLN A 68 1.25 4.48 9.90
C GLN A 68 0.54 4.28 8.55
N ALA A 69 0.41 5.33 7.74
CA ALA A 69 -0.20 5.26 6.43
C ALA A 69 0.55 4.29 5.51
N LYS A 70 1.88 4.36 5.46
CA LYS A 70 2.72 3.44 4.70
C LYS A 70 2.58 2.00 5.17
N PHE A 71 2.56 1.78 6.49
CA PHE A 71 2.42 0.43 7.05
C PHE A 71 1.09 -0.21 6.69
N VAL A 72 -0.01 0.50 6.87
CA VAL A 72 -1.35 -0.03 6.58
C VAL A 72 -1.52 -0.31 5.08
N HIS A 73 -1.14 0.65 4.23
CA HIS A 73 -1.21 0.47 2.77
C HIS A 73 -0.37 -0.73 2.29
N THR A 74 0.88 -0.84 2.72
CA THR A 74 1.78 -1.92 2.31
C THR A 74 1.32 -3.28 2.82
N SER A 75 0.79 -3.35 4.04
CA SER A 75 0.27 -4.60 4.61
C SER A 75 -0.94 -5.10 3.82
N ILE A 76 -1.87 -4.22 3.46
CA ILE A 76 -3.05 -4.57 2.66
C ILE A 76 -2.65 -4.94 1.22
N ALA A 77 -1.65 -4.29 0.63
CA ALA A 77 -1.10 -4.69 -0.66
C ALA A 77 -0.51 -6.12 -0.61
N GLY A 78 0.14 -6.49 0.49
CA GLY A 78 0.57 -7.86 0.75
C GLY A 78 -0.59 -8.86 0.80
N TYR A 79 -1.73 -8.45 1.33
CA TYR A 79 -2.95 -9.29 1.35
C TYR A 79 -3.53 -9.51 -0.05
N VAL A 80 -3.50 -8.50 -0.92
CA VAL A 80 -3.88 -8.65 -2.35
C VAL A 80 -3.01 -9.71 -3.02
N THR A 81 -1.68 -9.60 -2.85
CA THR A 81 -0.73 -10.57 -3.40
C THR A 81 -0.99 -11.99 -2.89
N GLY A 82 -1.22 -12.15 -1.58
CA GLY A 82 -1.56 -13.44 -0.98
C GLY A 82 -2.88 -14.01 -1.49
N ALA A 83 -3.89 -13.17 -1.65
CA ALA A 83 -5.19 -13.56 -2.18
C ALA A 83 -5.10 -14.06 -3.63
N ILE A 84 -4.40 -13.33 -4.49
CA ILE A 84 -4.18 -13.72 -5.89
C ILE A 84 -3.42 -15.04 -5.98
N PHE A 85 -2.40 -15.22 -5.14
CA PHE A 85 -1.63 -16.46 -5.09
C PHE A 85 -2.51 -17.67 -4.72
N VAL A 86 -3.32 -17.54 -3.67
CA VAL A 86 -4.26 -18.61 -3.25
C VAL A 86 -5.32 -18.85 -4.30
N ALA A 87 -5.86 -17.80 -4.93
CA ALA A 87 -6.83 -17.91 -6.01
C ALA A 87 -6.23 -18.65 -7.22
N GLY A 88 -5.00 -18.32 -7.62
CA GLY A 88 -4.30 -18.96 -8.73
C GLY A 88 -4.07 -20.46 -8.49
N ILE A 89 -3.57 -20.84 -7.31
CA ILE A 89 -3.40 -22.25 -6.96
C ILE A 89 -4.75 -22.98 -6.92
N SER A 90 -5.78 -22.37 -6.34
CA SER A 90 -7.11 -22.96 -6.25
C SER A 90 -7.73 -23.15 -7.63
N ALA A 91 -7.57 -22.17 -8.55
CA ALA A 91 -8.01 -22.28 -9.93
C ALA A 91 -7.31 -23.43 -10.66
N TRP A 92 -6.00 -23.58 -10.46
CA TRP A 92 -5.26 -24.70 -11.04
C TRP A 92 -5.77 -26.07 -10.57
N TYR A 93 -6.08 -26.23 -9.26
CA TYR A 93 -6.70 -27.46 -8.74
C TYR A 93 -8.08 -27.71 -9.33
N LEU A 94 -8.89 -26.66 -9.54
CA LEU A 94 -10.22 -26.77 -10.17
C LEU A 94 -10.10 -27.23 -11.62
N LEU A 95 -9.18 -26.66 -12.38
CA LEU A 95 -8.92 -27.07 -13.78
C LEU A 95 -8.43 -28.52 -13.91
N LYS A 96 -7.65 -28.98 -12.93
CA LYS A 96 -7.17 -30.38 -12.89
C LYS A 96 -8.16 -31.36 -12.23
N HIS A 97 -9.35 -30.92 -11.86
CA HIS A 97 -10.36 -31.70 -11.15
C HIS A 97 -9.84 -32.41 -9.90
N ARG A 98 -8.84 -31.82 -9.19
CA ARG A 98 -8.26 -32.37 -7.97
C ARG A 98 -8.77 -31.59 -6.75
N HIS A 99 -9.20 -32.35 -5.70
CA HIS A 99 -9.68 -31.75 -4.43
C HIS A 99 -10.69 -30.60 -4.64
N VAL A 100 -11.65 -30.80 -5.53
CA VAL A 100 -12.56 -29.78 -6.06
C VAL A 100 -13.29 -29.01 -4.95
N GLU A 101 -13.78 -29.69 -3.91
CA GLU A 101 -14.47 -29.05 -2.80
C GLU A 101 -13.58 -28.07 -2.02
N LEU A 102 -12.36 -28.51 -1.69
CA LEU A 102 -11.39 -27.67 -1.00
C LEU A 102 -10.99 -26.48 -1.88
N ALA A 103 -10.67 -26.75 -3.15
CA ALA A 103 -10.27 -25.72 -4.10
C ALA A 103 -11.37 -24.68 -4.33
N ARG A 104 -12.64 -25.08 -4.44
CA ARG A 104 -13.78 -24.18 -4.59
C ARG A 104 -13.95 -23.27 -3.37
N ARG A 105 -13.83 -23.81 -2.17
CA ARG A 105 -13.91 -23.01 -0.93
C ARG A 105 -12.76 -22.03 -0.82
N SER A 106 -11.53 -22.47 -1.06
CA SER A 106 -10.34 -21.62 -1.01
C SER A 106 -10.39 -20.54 -2.08
N PHE A 107 -10.80 -20.85 -3.31
CA PHE A 107 -10.96 -19.89 -4.39
C PHE A 107 -11.97 -18.79 -4.05
N ARG A 108 -13.16 -19.18 -3.56
CA ARG A 108 -14.19 -18.22 -3.18
C ARG A 108 -13.72 -17.25 -2.07
N MET A 109 -13.07 -17.80 -1.03
CA MET A 109 -12.53 -17.00 0.06
C MET A 109 -11.41 -16.06 -0.44
N ALA A 110 -10.52 -16.56 -1.27
CA ALA A 110 -9.41 -15.79 -1.82
C ALA A 110 -9.91 -14.64 -2.72
N VAL A 111 -10.90 -14.90 -3.57
CA VAL A 111 -11.48 -13.85 -4.44
C VAL A 111 -12.17 -12.79 -3.61
N LEU A 112 -13.02 -13.16 -2.64
CA LEU A 112 -13.71 -12.21 -1.79
C LEU A 112 -12.71 -11.35 -1.00
N PHE A 113 -11.74 -11.98 -0.35
CA PHE A 113 -10.71 -11.30 0.41
C PHE A 113 -9.84 -10.41 -0.49
N GLY A 114 -9.51 -10.88 -1.69
CA GLY A 114 -8.75 -10.14 -2.69
C GLY A 114 -9.47 -8.87 -3.16
N VAL A 115 -10.77 -8.96 -3.45
CA VAL A 115 -11.58 -7.79 -3.85
C VAL A 115 -11.65 -6.75 -2.73
N LEU A 116 -11.90 -7.18 -1.49
CA LEU A 116 -11.95 -6.28 -0.33
C LEU A 116 -10.59 -5.62 -0.09
N SER A 117 -9.50 -6.39 -0.17
CA SER A 117 -8.15 -5.86 -0.01
C SER A 117 -7.77 -4.91 -1.14
N THR A 118 -8.18 -5.18 -2.37
CA THR A 118 -7.93 -4.30 -3.51
C THR A 118 -8.65 -2.96 -3.34
N ALA A 119 -9.91 -2.98 -2.92
CA ALA A 119 -10.64 -1.75 -2.60
C ALA A 119 -9.92 -0.95 -1.49
N GLY A 120 -9.45 -1.64 -0.44
CA GLY A 120 -8.67 -1.02 0.63
C GLY A 120 -7.35 -0.41 0.15
N VAL A 121 -6.60 -1.10 -0.72
CA VAL A 121 -5.35 -0.57 -1.29
C VAL A 121 -5.58 0.68 -2.11
N ILE A 122 -6.65 0.73 -2.92
CA ILE A 122 -6.97 1.89 -3.75
C ILE A 122 -7.25 3.11 -2.86
N THR A 123 -8.15 2.96 -1.88
CA THR A 123 -8.50 4.08 -0.98
C THR A 123 -7.35 4.56 -0.13
N LEU A 124 -6.52 3.64 0.39
CA LEU A 124 -5.35 3.98 1.20
C LEU A 124 -4.19 4.51 0.36
N GLY A 125 -4.10 4.11 -0.91
CA GLY A 125 -3.11 4.65 -1.85
C GLY A 125 -3.35 6.12 -2.15
N ASP A 126 -4.61 6.49 -2.38
CA ASP A 126 -5.03 7.87 -2.55
C ASP A 126 -4.68 8.70 -1.30
N ALA A 127 -5.07 8.23 -0.12
CA ALA A 127 -4.74 8.86 1.15
C ALA A 127 -3.22 9.04 1.36
N LEU A 128 -2.42 8.05 0.96
CA LEU A 128 -0.97 8.11 1.08
C LEU A 128 -0.36 9.20 0.18
N GLY A 129 -0.95 9.48 -0.98
CA GLY A 129 -0.59 10.60 -1.85
C GLY A 129 -0.74 11.94 -1.12
N PHE A 130 -1.84 12.15 -0.43
CA PHE A 130 -2.08 13.36 0.36
C PHE A 130 -1.10 13.51 1.53
N VAL A 131 -0.76 12.44 2.21
CA VAL A 131 0.21 12.45 3.33
C VAL A 131 1.62 12.79 2.84
N GLY A 132 2.04 12.21 1.72
CA GLY A 132 3.39 12.40 1.18
C GLY A 132 3.58 13.72 0.43
N GLY A 133 2.52 14.31 -0.09
CA GLY A 133 2.56 15.51 -0.93
C GLY A 133 3.29 16.70 -0.32
N PRO A 134 2.96 17.14 0.90
CA PRO A 134 3.63 18.27 1.54
C PRO A 134 5.13 18.06 1.80
N ALA A 135 5.53 16.82 2.13
CA ALA A 135 6.92 16.48 2.42
C ALA A 135 7.76 16.34 1.13
N GLN A 136 7.16 15.85 0.06
CA GLN A 136 7.87 15.55 -1.19
C GLN A 136 7.05 15.96 -2.44
N PRO A 137 6.82 17.24 -2.68
CA PRO A 137 5.96 17.72 -3.77
C PRO A 137 6.47 17.34 -5.16
N THR A 138 7.78 17.31 -5.36
CA THR A 138 8.39 16.90 -6.64
C THR A 138 8.18 15.41 -6.94
N LYS A 139 8.20 14.58 -5.89
CA LYS A 139 7.91 13.15 -6.02
C LYS A 139 6.44 12.91 -6.37
N LEU A 140 5.53 13.62 -5.70
CA LEU A 140 4.10 13.54 -6.02
C LEU A 140 3.84 13.99 -7.46
N ALA A 141 4.39 15.11 -7.87
CA ALA A 141 4.27 15.60 -9.23
C ALA A 141 4.78 14.58 -10.27
N ALA A 142 5.89 13.90 -9.99
CA ALA A 142 6.41 12.86 -10.86
C ALA A 142 5.52 11.62 -10.92
N LEU A 143 4.93 11.19 -9.79
CA LEU A 143 4.03 10.03 -9.72
C LEU A 143 2.71 10.28 -10.44
N GLU A 144 2.16 11.48 -10.32
CA GLU A 144 0.88 11.87 -10.91
C GLU A 144 1.04 12.46 -12.32
N GLY A 145 2.28 12.61 -12.81
CA GLY A 145 2.56 13.22 -14.10
C GLY A 145 2.16 14.70 -14.19
N LEU A 146 2.14 15.38 -13.04
CA LEU A 146 1.78 16.79 -12.96
C LEU A 146 2.85 17.67 -13.59
N ARG A 147 2.42 18.66 -14.39
CA ARG A 147 3.31 19.70 -14.92
C ARG A 147 3.32 20.91 -13.99
N PRO A 148 4.43 21.64 -13.92
CA PRO A 148 4.50 22.84 -13.10
C PRO A 148 3.45 23.87 -13.58
N ARG A 149 2.52 24.23 -12.69
CA ARG A 149 1.46 25.24 -12.85
C ARG A 149 0.12 24.76 -13.40
N GLU A 150 -0.40 23.67 -12.90
CA GLU A 150 -1.84 23.41 -13.03
C GLU A 150 -2.59 24.03 -11.85
N SER A 151 -3.72 24.70 -12.14
CA SER A 151 -4.56 25.30 -11.09
C SER A 151 -5.45 24.25 -10.44
N ALA A 152 -5.63 24.33 -9.12
CA ALA A 152 -6.58 23.46 -8.41
C ALA A 152 -8.05 23.83 -8.80
N PRO A 153 -8.98 22.81 -8.86
CA PRO A 153 -8.79 21.40 -8.54
C PRO A 153 -8.20 20.60 -9.70
N MET A 154 -7.21 19.77 -9.41
CA MET A 154 -6.58 18.92 -10.42
C MET A 154 -7.31 17.58 -10.56
N PRO A 155 -7.47 17.05 -11.79
CA PRO A 155 -8.05 15.72 -11.98
C PRO A 155 -7.08 14.64 -11.50
N PHE A 156 -7.63 13.60 -10.87
CA PHE A 156 -6.86 12.43 -10.48
C PHE A 156 -6.45 11.63 -11.73
N ASN A 157 -5.15 11.48 -11.95
CA ASN A 157 -4.62 10.72 -13.07
C ASN A 157 -4.35 9.27 -12.67
N LEU A 158 -5.16 8.32 -13.16
CA LEU A 158 -4.93 6.89 -12.97
C LEU A 158 -3.69 6.37 -13.70
N VAL A 159 -3.36 6.97 -14.82
CA VAL A 159 -2.18 6.64 -15.64
C VAL A 159 -1.61 7.92 -16.23
N ALA A 160 -0.38 8.25 -15.85
CA ALA A 160 0.36 9.35 -16.45
C ALA A 160 1.36 8.78 -17.48
N LEU A 161 1.19 9.15 -18.74
CA LEU A 161 2.16 8.86 -19.78
C LEU A 161 3.04 10.09 -19.98
N PRO A 162 4.38 9.97 -19.90
CA PRO A 162 5.26 11.07 -20.20
C PRO A 162 5.09 11.45 -21.69
N ALA A 163 4.49 12.62 -21.92
CA ALA A 163 4.39 13.17 -23.25
C ALA A 163 5.64 14.03 -23.55
N PRO A 164 6.16 14.04 -24.79
CA PRO A 164 7.23 14.95 -25.18
C PRO A 164 6.79 16.41 -24.92
N GLU A 165 7.72 17.27 -24.51
CA GLU A 165 7.49 18.66 -24.08
C GLU A 165 6.72 19.53 -25.08
N THR A 166 6.59 19.07 -26.32
CA THR A 166 5.93 19.78 -27.43
C THR A 166 4.41 19.59 -27.50
N GLN A 167 3.82 18.68 -26.71
CA GLN A 167 2.36 18.48 -26.72
C GLN A 167 1.72 19.00 -25.42
N PRO A 168 0.90 20.07 -25.48
CA PRO A 168 0.33 20.69 -24.29
C PRO A 168 -0.77 19.89 -23.60
N HIS A 169 -1.33 18.85 -24.22
CA HIS A 169 -2.43 18.05 -23.62
C HIS A 169 -2.39 16.58 -24.05
N PRO A 170 -2.70 15.64 -23.13
CA PRO A 170 -2.96 14.25 -23.52
C PRO A 170 -4.21 14.19 -24.43
N PRO A 171 -4.30 13.19 -25.30
CA PRO A 171 -5.43 13.08 -26.23
C PRO A 171 -6.77 13.00 -25.46
N PRO A 172 -7.83 13.67 -25.95
CA PRO A 172 -9.09 13.86 -25.22
C PRO A 172 -9.83 12.56 -24.86
N LEU A 173 -9.56 11.46 -25.57
CA LEU A 173 -10.14 10.14 -25.29
C LEU A 173 -9.63 9.53 -23.98
N LEU A 174 -8.37 9.77 -23.62
CA LEU A 174 -7.81 9.30 -22.35
C LEU A 174 -8.38 10.12 -21.19
N PHE A 175 -8.60 11.42 -21.41
CA PHE A 175 -9.23 12.32 -20.42
C PHE A 175 -10.69 11.94 -20.15
N LEU A 176 -11.45 11.55 -21.16
CA LEU A 176 -12.85 11.13 -21.02
C LEU A 176 -12.97 9.82 -20.24
N PHE A 177 -12.07 8.88 -20.47
CA PHE A 177 -12.07 7.58 -19.76
C PHE A 177 -11.65 7.74 -18.29
N LEU A 178 -10.77 8.68 -18.00
CA LEU A 178 -10.27 8.95 -16.65
C LEU A 178 -11.24 9.81 -15.84
N SER A 179 -11.98 10.74 -16.47
CA SER A 179 -13.01 11.53 -15.79
C SER A 179 -14.23 10.72 -15.37
N LEU A 180 -14.50 9.57 -16.02
CA LEU A 180 -15.59 8.67 -15.63
C LEU A 180 -15.29 7.93 -14.32
N PHE A 181 -14.02 7.82 -13.93
CA PHE A 181 -13.54 7.22 -12.67
C PHE A 181 -13.06 8.25 -11.64
N SER A 182 -13.26 9.53 -11.89
CA SER A 182 -12.99 10.59 -10.92
C SER A 182 -14.05 10.54 -9.81
N LEU A 183 -13.80 9.68 -8.82
CA LEU A 183 -14.50 9.77 -7.54
C LEU A 183 -14.06 11.08 -6.87
N PRO A 184 -15.01 11.87 -6.32
CA PRO A 184 -14.64 13.03 -5.54
C PRO A 184 -13.74 12.57 -4.39
N SER A 185 -12.59 13.19 -4.24
CA SER A 185 -11.65 12.88 -3.15
C SER A 185 -12.40 12.96 -1.82
N PRO A 186 -12.29 11.96 -0.94
CA PRO A 186 -12.90 12.06 0.38
C PRO A 186 -12.31 13.27 1.09
N SER A 187 -13.20 14.11 1.62
CA SER A 187 -12.79 15.31 2.38
C SER A 187 -11.90 14.90 3.55
N PRO A 188 -10.86 15.68 3.88
CA PRO A 188 -9.91 15.36 4.96
C PRO A 188 -10.57 15.14 6.33
N SER A 189 -11.83 15.49 6.50
CA SER A 189 -12.62 15.25 7.71
C SER A 189 -12.93 13.77 8.00
N LEU A 190 -12.78 12.87 7.03
CA LEU A 190 -13.01 11.43 7.26
C LEU A 190 -11.81 10.75 7.95
N PHE A 191 -10.62 11.37 7.92
CA PHE A 191 -9.39 10.84 8.52
C PHE A 191 -9.22 11.15 10.02
N LEU A 192 -10.07 11.99 10.60
CA LEU A 192 -10.02 12.30 12.04
C LEU A 192 -10.78 11.28 12.91
N LEU A 193 -11.33 10.21 12.31
CA LEU A 193 -12.12 9.19 13.01
C LEU A 193 -11.40 7.84 13.18
N PHE A 194 -10.09 7.76 12.83
CA PHE A 194 -9.27 6.56 13.08
C PHE A 194 -7.97 6.91 13.80
#